data_e1547ebab02fa358a8316c117d34bd67
#
_entry.id   e1547ebab02fa358a8316c117d34bd67
#
_cell.length_a   1.000
_cell.length_b   1.000
_cell.length_c   1.000
_cell.angle_alpha   90.00
_cell.angle_beta   90.00
_cell.angle_gamma   90.00
#
_symmetry.space_group_name_H-M   'P 1'
#
loop_
_entity.id
_entity.type
_entity.pdbx_description
1 polymer ?
#
loop_
_entity_poly.entity_id
_entity_poly.type
_entity_poly.pdbx_seq_one_letter_code
_entity_poly.pdbx_strand_id
1 'polypeptide(L)'
;MVISAINKNFDVLGFSSHSFTYFDGAGCFKDLDIPAYKAEIARLKEKYRGQIQILCGLEQDYYSTQPATGYDYHIGSIHACHVNGPYDSNESYALIDYSAGHLKAAAARFYDGDVMCVAERYFELIGDIVNRTECDIIGHFDIISKFHEKEPLFDLRHPRYVAACEKALEKLLATDAFFEINTGAMSRGYRTSPYPSADILCKIKDGGGRIILSSDSHSVDTLDYGFDMALKLARECGFKTIMTVDDRGQFDEEVIRL
;
A
#
# COMPACT_ATOMS: atom_id res chain seq x y z
N MET A 1 -11.01 7.19 -15.32
CA MET A 1 -10.56 7.63 -13.99
C MET A 1 -10.77 9.14 -13.79
N VAL A 2 -10.05 10.06 -14.49
CA VAL A 2 -10.07 11.52 -14.21
C VAL A 2 -11.49 12.12 -14.21
N ILE A 3 -12.32 11.88 -15.23
CA ILE A 3 -13.71 12.39 -15.27
C ILE A 3 -14.52 11.86 -14.08
N SER A 4 -14.33 10.61 -13.68
CA SER A 4 -15.02 10.05 -12.52
C SER A 4 -14.58 10.72 -11.21
N ALA A 5 -13.29 11.01 -11.05
CA ALA A 5 -12.77 11.75 -9.91
C ALA A 5 -13.34 13.17 -9.84
N ILE A 6 -13.38 13.90 -10.96
CA ILE A 6 -14.02 15.23 -11.04
C ILE A 6 -15.49 15.17 -10.65
N ASN A 7 -16.24 14.19 -11.17
CA ASN A 7 -17.67 14.02 -10.87
C ASN A 7 -17.91 13.64 -9.39
N LYS A 8 -16.92 13.09 -8.70
CA LYS A 8 -16.93 12.75 -7.28
C LYS A 8 -16.34 13.87 -6.39
N ASN A 9 -16.05 15.04 -6.98
CA ASN A 9 -15.47 16.21 -6.31
C ASN A 9 -14.12 15.94 -5.65
N PHE A 10 -13.27 15.17 -6.31
CA PHE A 10 -11.87 15.04 -5.88
C PHE A 10 -11.09 16.30 -6.24
N ASP A 11 -10.36 16.85 -5.28
CA ASP A 11 -9.40 17.93 -5.52
C ASP A 11 -8.09 17.40 -6.11
N VAL A 12 -7.68 16.20 -5.68
CA VAL A 12 -6.43 15.57 -6.09
C VAL A 12 -6.68 14.11 -6.54
N LEU A 13 -6.05 13.70 -7.64
CA LEU A 13 -6.03 12.31 -8.10
C LEU A 13 -4.58 11.89 -8.37
N GLY A 14 -4.06 10.98 -7.56
CA GLY A 14 -2.77 10.33 -7.79
C GLY A 14 -2.92 9.02 -8.58
N PHE A 15 -2.11 8.85 -9.61
CA PHE A 15 -1.91 7.55 -10.26
C PHE A 15 -0.60 6.95 -9.73
N SER A 16 -0.62 5.71 -9.28
CA SER A 16 0.56 4.98 -8.82
C SER A 16 0.62 3.62 -9.50
N SER A 17 1.41 3.56 -10.56
CA SER A 17 1.65 2.32 -11.28
C SER A 17 2.61 1.45 -10.50
N HIS A 18 2.43 0.12 -10.52
CA HIS A 18 3.40 -0.79 -9.93
C HIS A 18 4.77 -0.67 -10.62
N SER A 19 5.82 -0.80 -9.85
CA SER A 19 7.17 -0.89 -10.38
C SER A 19 7.45 -2.26 -11.00
N PHE A 20 8.51 -2.34 -11.84
CA PHE A 20 8.98 -3.62 -12.34
C PHE A 20 9.46 -4.53 -11.19
N THR A 21 9.08 -5.81 -11.26
CA THR A 21 9.59 -6.87 -10.38
C THR A 21 9.96 -8.11 -11.20
N TYR A 22 10.81 -8.98 -10.65
CA TYR A 22 11.18 -10.24 -11.28
C TYR A 22 10.17 -11.37 -11.02
N PHE A 23 9.31 -11.21 -10.03
CA PHE A 23 8.24 -12.17 -9.77
C PHE A 23 6.97 -11.83 -10.55
N ASP A 24 6.18 -12.87 -10.88
CA ASP A 24 4.90 -12.73 -11.54
C ASP A 24 3.80 -12.42 -10.53
N GLY A 25 3.63 -11.13 -10.21
CA GLY A 25 2.48 -10.64 -9.47
C GLY A 25 1.39 -10.10 -10.40
N ALA A 26 0.15 -10.11 -9.97
CA ALA A 26 -0.92 -9.44 -10.70
C ALA A 26 -0.59 -7.93 -10.76
N GLY A 27 -0.44 -7.39 -11.96
CA GLY A 27 -0.15 -5.97 -12.18
C GLY A 27 1.33 -5.60 -12.27
N CYS A 28 2.26 -6.54 -12.15
CA CYS A 28 3.68 -6.25 -12.37
C CYS A 28 3.93 -5.89 -13.84
N PHE A 29 4.45 -4.72 -14.05
CA PHE A 29 4.76 -4.23 -15.39
C PHE A 29 6.12 -4.77 -15.85
N LYS A 30 6.14 -5.97 -16.41
CA LYS A 30 7.36 -6.49 -17.08
C LYS A 30 7.73 -5.67 -18.30
N ASP A 31 6.72 -5.05 -18.94
CA ASP A 31 6.82 -4.34 -20.19
C ASP A 31 6.29 -2.90 -20.09
N LEU A 32 6.27 -2.30 -18.89
CA LEU A 32 5.79 -0.92 -18.74
C LEU A 32 6.72 0.01 -19.51
N ASP A 33 6.17 0.67 -20.50
CA ASP A 33 6.76 1.85 -21.09
C ASP A 33 6.63 3.02 -20.10
N ILE A 34 7.60 3.16 -19.20
CA ILE A 34 7.65 4.23 -18.19
C ILE A 34 7.57 5.62 -18.84
N PRO A 35 8.27 5.90 -19.94
CA PRO A 35 8.10 7.15 -20.67
C PRO A 35 6.67 7.37 -21.16
N ALA A 36 5.99 6.35 -21.68
CA ALA A 36 4.59 6.47 -22.13
C ALA A 36 3.64 6.73 -20.95
N TYR A 37 3.82 6.03 -19.81
CA TYR A 37 3.06 6.29 -18.61
C TYR A 37 3.20 7.75 -18.15
N LYS A 38 4.45 8.23 -18.00
CA LYS A 38 4.71 9.62 -17.59
C LYS A 38 4.17 10.65 -18.59
N ALA A 39 4.31 10.38 -19.89
CA ALA A 39 3.77 11.25 -20.94
C ALA A 39 2.24 11.33 -20.90
N GLU A 40 1.55 10.19 -20.66
CA GLU A 40 0.09 10.19 -20.54
C GLU A 40 -0.37 10.96 -19.27
N ILE A 41 0.29 10.78 -18.13
CA ILE A 41 -0.04 11.58 -16.94
C ILE A 41 0.21 13.08 -17.19
N ALA A 42 1.32 13.45 -17.85
CA ALA A 42 1.60 14.84 -18.22
C ALA A 42 0.51 15.42 -19.13
N ARG A 43 0.05 14.65 -20.12
CA ARG A 43 -1.06 15.02 -21.00
C ARG A 43 -2.37 15.21 -20.22
N LEU A 44 -2.65 14.35 -19.25
CA LEU A 44 -3.84 14.46 -18.39
C LEU A 44 -3.76 15.67 -17.47
N LYS A 45 -2.59 15.95 -16.86
CA LYS A 45 -2.34 17.16 -16.07
C LYS A 45 -2.69 18.43 -16.84
N GLU A 46 -2.21 18.52 -18.11
CA GLU A 46 -2.50 19.66 -18.98
C GLU A 46 -3.98 19.74 -19.36
N LYS A 47 -4.58 18.61 -19.77
CA LYS A 47 -5.97 18.57 -20.24
C LYS A 47 -6.98 18.98 -19.16
N TYR A 48 -6.72 18.64 -17.90
CA TYR A 48 -7.65 18.89 -16.79
C TYR A 48 -7.18 19.97 -15.83
N ARG A 49 -6.21 20.78 -16.28
CA ARG A 49 -5.67 21.91 -15.49
C ARG A 49 -6.80 22.82 -15.00
N GLY A 50 -6.79 23.14 -13.72
CA GLY A 50 -7.81 23.98 -13.04
C GLY A 50 -9.14 23.28 -12.77
N GLN A 51 -9.27 21.96 -13.07
CA GLN A 51 -10.43 21.16 -12.72
C GLN A 51 -10.11 20.16 -11.62
N ILE A 52 -8.92 19.58 -11.63
CA ILE A 52 -8.43 18.62 -10.65
C ILE A 52 -6.90 18.60 -10.72
N GLN A 53 -6.25 18.46 -9.57
CA GLN A 53 -4.82 18.20 -9.53
C GLN A 53 -4.54 16.73 -9.80
N ILE A 54 -3.64 16.43 -10.74
CA ILE A 54 -3.26 15.07 -11.11
C ILE A 54 -1.80 14.84 -10.74
N LEU A 55 -1.51 13.73 -10.07
CA LEU A 55 -0.16 13.35 -9.64
C LEU A 55 0.29 12.08 -10.35
N CYS A 56 1.58 12.04 -10.68
CA CYS A 56 2.27 10.89 -11.24
C CYS A 56 3.04 10.18 -10.13
N GLY A 57 2.50 9.13 -9.56
CA GLY A 57 3.14 8.34 -8.53
C GLY A 57 3.73 7.03 -9.06
N LEU A 58 4.45 6.36 -8.18
CA LEU A 58 4.97 5.01 -8.35
C LEU A 58 4.64 4.19 -7.11
N GLU A 59 4.05 3.02 -7.29
CA GLU A 59 4.01 1.99 -6.25
C GLU A 59 5.24 1.10 -6.41
N GLN A 60 6.25 1.39 -5.59
CA GLN A 60 7.55 0.72 -5.67
C GLN A 60 7.60 -0.49 -4.75
N ASP A 61 7.71 -1.67 -5.36
CA ASP A 61 7.94 -2.89 -4.61
C ASP A 61 9.35 -2.94 -4.01
N TYR A 62 9.48 -3.56 -2.84
CA TYR A 62 10.75 -3.73 -2.11
C TYR A 62 11.88 -4.31 -2.98
N TYR A 63 11.56 -5.22 -3.90
CA TYR A 63 12.52 -5.89 -4.77
C TYR A 63 12.69 -5.23 -6.13
N SER A 64 12.01 -4.11 -6.37
CA SER A 64 12.16 -3.38 -7.62
C SER A 64 13.54 -2.76 -7.74
N THR A 65 14.09 -2.85 -8.95
CA THR A 65 15.31 -2.13 -9.37
C THR A 65 15.01 -0.93 -10.24
N GLN A 66 13.71 -0.62 -10.44
CA GLN A 66 13.28 0.52 -11.24
C GLN A 66 13.67 1.83 -10.55
N PRO A 67 14.29 2.79 -11.26
CA PRO A 67 14.58 4.09 -10.69
C PRO A 67 13.32 4.84 -10.25
N ALA A 68 13.32 5.37 -9.03
CA ALA A 68 12.22 6.14 -8.46
C ALA A 68 12.22 7.64 -8.86
N THR A 69 13.10 8.07 -9.78
CA THR A 69 13.23 9.49 -10.16
C THR A 69 12.13 9.98 -11.10
N GLY A 70 11.68 11.22 -10.87
CA GLY A 70 10.74 11.92 -11.76
C GLY A 70 9.28 11.48 -11.58
N TYR A 71 8.91 11.09 -10.39
CA TYR A 71 7.54 10.95 -9.91
C TYR A 71 7.22 12.05 -8.90
N ASP A 72 5.95 12.34 -8.71
CA ASP A 72 5.50 13.34 -7.74
C ASP A 72 5.47 12.76 -6.33
N TYR A 73 5.29 11.44 -6.18
CA TYR A 73 5.30 10.69 -4.91
C TYR A 73 5.57 9.21 -5.13
N HIS A 74 5.98 8.51 -4.06
CA HIS A 74 6.25 7.08 -4.06
C HIS A 74 5.51 6.38 -2.93
N ILE A 75 4.90 5.24 -3.26
CA ILE A 75 4.34 4.30 -2.29
C ILE A 75 5.29 3.10 -2.21
N GLY A 76 5.81 2.79 -1.05
CA GLY A 76 6.60 1.59 -0.82
C GLY A 76 5.69 0.41 -0.47
N SER A 77 5.79 -0.69 -1.21
CA SER A 77 4.92 -1.86 -1.05
C SER A 77 5.68 -3.18 -1.08
N ILE A 78 5.02 -4.24 -0.62
CA ILE A 78 5.53 -5.61 -0.68
C ILE A 78 4.40 -6.54 -1.13
N HIS A 79 4.58 -7.18 -2.29
CA HIS A 79 3.63 -8.15 -2.83
C HIS A 79 4.17 -9.59 -2.80
N ALA A 80 5.47 -9.73 -2.56
CA ALA A 80 6.12 -11.03 -2.41
C ALA A 80 7.28 -10.96 -1.42
N CYS A 81 7.61 -12.09 -0.79
CA CYS A 81 8.79 -12.24 0.04
C CYS A 81 9.82 -13.10 -0.71
N HIS A 82 11.01 -12.57 -0.95
CA HIS A 82 12.12 -13.40 -1.40
C HIS A 82 12.55 -14.34 -0.27
N VAL A 83 12.62 -15.63 -0.57
CA VAL A 83 12.89 -16.68 0.42
C VAL A 83 14.24 -17.36 0.22
N ASN A 84 14.56 -17.75 -1.03
CA ASN A 84 15.88 -18.30 -1.39
C ASN A 84 16.05 -18.33 -2.91
N GLY A 85 17.27 -18.58 -3.39
CA GLY A 85 17.55 -18.70 -4.82
C GLY A 85 17.86 -17.37 -5.52
N PRO A 86 17.94 -17.36 -6.85
CA PRO A 86 18.23 -16.16 -7.64
C PRO A 86 17.10 -15.12 -7.56
N TYR A 87 17.47 -13.84 -7.47
CA TYR A 87 16.49 -12.73 -7.43
C TYR A 87 15.70 -12.57 -8.73
N ASP A 88 16.19 -13.06 -9.84
CA ASP A 88 15.55 -13.01 -11.16
C ASP A 88 14.68 -14.25 -11.46
N SER A 89 14.48 -15.11 -10.49
CA SER A 89 13.63 -16.29 -10.60
C SER A 89 12.33 -16.11 -9.84
N ASN A 90 11.20 -16.22 -10.53
CA ASN A 90 9.86 -16.20 -9.93
C ASN A 90 9.70 -17.25 -8.81
N GLU A 91 10.37 -18.40 -8.94
CA GLU A 91 10.31 -19.49 -7.96
C GLU A 91 10.98 -19.15 -6.61
N SER A 92 11.77 -18.07 -6.56
CA SER A 92 12.45 -17.62 -5.35
C SER A 92 11.56 -16.77 -4.44
N TYR A 93 10.31 -16.52 -4.84
CA TYR A 93 9.40 -15.62 -4.14
C TYR A 93 8.15 -16.35 -3.61
N ALA A 94 7.76 -15.95 -2.42
CA ALA A 94 6.46 -16.27 -1.83
C ALA A 94 5.49 -15.12 -2.11
N LEU A 95 4.56 -15.29 -3.05
CA LEU A 95 3.52 -14.31 -3.33
C LEU A 95 2.56 -14.21 -2.15
N ILE A 96 2.39 -13.03 -1.56
CA ILE A 96 1.64 -12.86 -0.31
C ILE A 96 0.20 -12.39 -0.52
N ASP A 97 -0.06 -11.67 -1.60
CA ASP A 97 -1.35 -11.01 -1.84
C ASP A 97 -2.15 -11.60 -3.02
N TYR A 98 -1.67 -12.69 -3.63
CA TYR A 98 -2.31 -13.31 -4.78
C TYR A 98 -3.52 -14.18 -4.36
N SER A 99 -3.31 -15.14 -3.46
CA SER A 99 -4.38 -15.93 -2.84
C SER A 99 -3.93 -16.59 -1.53
N ALA A 100 -4.90 -16.99 -0.70
CA ALA A 100 -4.63 -17.78 0.51
C ALA A 100 -3.93 -19.11 0.17
N GLY A 101 -4.26 -19.72 -0.98
CA GLY A 101 -3.60 -20.93 -1.46
C GLY A 101 -2.11 -20.71 -1.75
N HIS A 102 -1.72 -19.57 -2.31
CA HIS A 102 -0.30 -19.22 -2.54
C HIS A 102 0.45 -19.04 -1.23
N LEU A 103 -0.14 -18.39 -0.21
CA LEU A 103 0.45 -18.28 1.11
C LEU A 103 0.69 -19.65 1.76
N LYS A 104 -0.29 -20.57 1.68
CA LYS A 104 -0.12 -21.96 2.18
C LYS A 104 0.97 -22.70 1.42
N ALA A 105 0.99 -22.58 0.09
CA ALA A 105 2.00 -23.23 -0.74
C ALA A 105 3.41 -22.69 -0.44
N ALA A 106 3.55 -21.38 -0.23
CA ALA A 106 4.79 -20.75 0.18
C ALA A 106 5.25 -21.25 1.55
N ALA A 107 4.35 -21.29 2.53
CA ALA A 107 4.67 -21.85 3.86
C ALA A 107 5.12 -23.31 3.78
N ALA A 108 4.40 -24.15 3.04
CA ALA A 108 4.75 -25.56 2.86
C ALA A 108 6.10 -25.73 2.16
N ARG A 109 6.39 -24.90 1.17
CA ARG A 109 7.63 -25.00 0.38
C ARG A 109 8.87 -24.49 1.13
N PHE A 110 8.73 -23.44 1.92
CA PHE A 110 9.88 -22.69 2.45
C PHE A 110 9.99 -22.68 3.97
N TYR A 111 8.93 -23.06 4.69
CA TYR A 111 8.82 -22.88 6.14
C TYR A 111 8.14 -24.07 6.84
N ASP A 112 8.30 -25.28 6.31
CA ASP A 112 7.74 -26.52 6.87
C ASP A 112 6.23 -26.46 7.21
N GLY A 113 5.49 -25.65 6.46
CA GLY A 113 4.05 -25.43 6.64
C GLY A 113 3.68 -24.33 7.65
N ASP A 114 4.65 -23.70 8.31
CA ASP A 114 4.37 -22.59 9.23
C ASP A 114 4.11 -21.26 8.52
N VAL A 115 2.83 -20.96 8.29
CA VAL A 115 2.41 -19.70 7.65
C VAL A 115 2.81 -18.45 8.47
N MET A 116 2.99 -18.59 9.78
CA MET A 116 3.44 -17.50 10.63
C MET A 116 4.85 -17.00 10.25
N CYS A 117 5.73 -17.90 9.80
CA CYS A 117 7.05 -17.51 9.30
C CYS A 117 6.97 -16.59 8.08
N VAL A 118 5.96 -16.78 7.20
CA VAL A 118 5.72 -15.87 6.06
C VAL A 118 5.30 -14.49 6.57
N ALA A 119 4.42 -14.42 7.57
CA ALA A 119 4.00 -13.16 8.17
C ALA A 119 5.15 -12.43 8.88
N GLU A 120 5.99 -13.15 9.64
CA GLU A 120 7.18 -12.58 10.26
C GLU A 120 8.15 -12.01 9.23
N ARG A 121 8.40 -12.76 8.14
CA ARG A 121 9.25 -12.28 7.05
C ARG A 121 8.67 -11.05 6.37
N TYR A 122 7.35 -11.02 6.15
CA TYR A 122 6.67 -9.84 5.62
C TYR A 122 6.91 -8.60 6.50
N PHE A 123 6.68 -8.71 7.81
CA PHE A 123 6.88 -7.59 8.73
C PHE A 123 8.34 -7.16 8.85
N GLU A 124 9.29 -8.07 8.72
CA GLU A 124 10.71 -7.73 8.65
C GLU A 124 10.99 -6.81 7.45
N LEU A 125 10.43 -7.15 6.27
CA LEU A 125 10.63 -6.42 5.03
C LEU A 125 9.89 -5.07 5.04
N ILE A 126 8.60 -5.05 5.41
CA ILE A 126 7.84 -3.79 5.42
C ILE A 126 8.44 -2.81 6.45
N GLY A 127 8.98 -3.30 7.56
CA GLY A 127 9.69 -2.48 8.54
C GLY A 127 11.00 -1.86 8.02
N ASP A 128 11.45 -2.21 6.83
CA ASP A 128 12.64 -1.67 6.15
C ASP A 128 12.29 -0.95 4.84
N ILE A 129 11.01 -0.86 4.49
CA ILE A 129 10.57 -0.38 3.17
C ILE A 129 11.02 1.05 2.87
N VAL A 130 10.99 1.94 3.86
CA VAL A 130 11.42 3.34 3.69
C VAL A 130 12.93 3.42 3.43
N ASN A 131 13.75 2.66 4.14
CA ASN A 131 15.19 2.60 3.87
C ASN A 131 15.49 2.04 2.48
N ARG A 132 14.68 1.09 2.02
CA ARG A 132 14.88 0.40 0.75
C ARG A 132 14.43 1.21 -0.46
N THR A 133 13.33 1.94 -0.35
CA THR A 133 12.66 2.60 -1.48
C THR A 133 12.65 4.12 -1.39
N GLU A 134 13.02 4.69 -0.24
CA GLU A 134 12.91 6.12 0.04
C GLU A 134 11.48 6.65 -0.20
N CYS A 135 10.46 5.80 0.08
CA CYS A 135 9.08 6.13 -0.21
C CYS A 135 8.52 7.20 0.74
N ASP A 136 7.60 8.00 0.22
CA ASP A 136 6.81 8.97 0.97
C ASP A 136 5.69 8.29 1.77
N ILE A 137 5.15 7.20 1.22
CA ILE A 137 3.95 6.52 1.72
C ILE A 137 4.26 5.02 1.91
N ILE A 138 3.94 4.50 3.08
CA ILE A 138 3.99 3.08 3.40
C ILE A 138 2.66 2.47 2.95
N GLY A 139 2.66 1.72 1.86
CA GLY A 139 1.48 1.09 1.28
C GLY A 139 0.92 -0.02 2.17
N HIS A 140 -0.39 -0.15 2.21
CA HIS A 140 -1.18 -1.26 2.80
C HIS A 140 -0.43 -2.11 3.85
N PHE A 141 0.00 -1.49 4.94
CA PHE A 141 0.97 -1.99 5.93
C PHE A 141 0.76 -3.44 6.39
N ASP A 142 -0.46 -3.95 6.49
CA ASP A 142 -0.78 -5.31 6.91
C ASP A 142 -1.44 -6.16 5.81
N ILE A 143 -1.07 -5.97 4.53
CA ILE A 143 -1.63 -6.71 3.38
C ILE A 143 -1.48 -8.22 3.52
N ILE A 144 -0.51 -8.70 4.29
CA ILE A 144 -0.35 -10.13 4.62
C ILE A 144 -1.62 -10.74 5.24
N SER A 145 -2.51 -9.91 5.80
CA SER A 145 -3.80 -10.29 6.37
C SER A 145 -4.97 -10.23 5.37
N LYS A 146 -4.71 -9.98 4.08
CA LYS A 146 -5.71 -9.78 3.01
C LYS A 146 -6.84 -10.81 3.00
N PHE A 147 -6.49 -12.07 3.17
CA PHE A 147 -7.44 -13.18 3.08
C PHE A 147 -8.03 -13.62 4.41
N HIS A 148 -7.57 -13.02 5.53
CA HIS A 148 -7.87 -13.49 6.89
C HIS A 148 -9.37 -13.57 7.21
N GLU A 149 -10.17 -12.59 6.77
CA GLU A 149 -11.61 -12.57 7.06
C GLU A 149 -12.36 -13.74 6.38
N LYS A 150 -11.89 -14.21 5.22
CA LYS A 150 -12.50 -15.31 4.47
C LYS A 150 -11.85 -16.66 4.78
N GLU A 151 -10.57 -16.66 4.99
CA GLU A 151 -9.76 -17.84 5.21
C GLU A 151 -8.65 -17.51 6.23
N PRO A 152 -8.91 -17.64 7.55
CA PRO A 152 -7.92 -17.33 8.58
C PRO A 152 -6.77 -18.35 8.51
N LEU A 153 -5.61 -17.89 8.04
CA LEU A 153 -4.41 -18.72 7.88
C LEU A 153 -3.58 -18.77 9.16
N PHE A 154 -3.68 -17.73 9.99
CA PHE A 154 -2.98 -17.58 11.27
C PHE A 154 -3.79 -16.68 12.21
N ASP A 155 -3.54 -16.75 13.49
CA ASP A 155 -4.17 -15.86 14.46
C ASP A 155 -3.46 -14.50 14.50
N LEU A 156 -4.18 -13.41 14.14
CA LEU A 156 -3.65 -12.03 14.19
C LEU A 156 -3.29 -11.57 15.60
N ARG A 157 -3.77 -12.27 16.65
CA ARG A 157 -3.43 -11.99 18.05
C ARG A 157 -2.31 -12.90 18.57
N HIS A 158 -1.79 -13.80 17.75
CA HIS A 158 -0.68 -14.65 18.15
C HIS A 158 0.54 -13.81 18.53
N PRO A 159 1.24 -14.10 19.65
CA PRO A 159 2.37 -13.28 20.10
C PRO A 159 3.46 -13.05 19.05
N ARG A 160 3.74 -14.03 18.18
CA ARG A 160 4.71 -13.89 17.08
C ARG A 160 4.25 -12.84 16.05
N TYR A 161 2.97 -12.86 15.64
CA TYR A 161 2.42 -11.86 14.72
C TYR A 161 2.49 -10.46 15.31
N VAL A 162 2.01 -10.31 16.56
CA VAL A 162 2.00 -9.03 17.27
C VAL A 162 3.42 -8.48 17.41
N ALA A 163 4.38 -9.30 17.87
CA ALA A 163 5.76 -8.88 18.05
C ALA A 163 6.43 -8.47 16.72
N ALA A 164 6.20 -9.21 15.63
CA ALA A 164 6.73 -8.88 14.31
C ALA A 164 6.15 -7.55 13.78
N CYS A 165 4.82 -7.37 13.93
CA CYS A 165 4.12 -6.14 13.56
C CYS A 165 4.64 -4.93 14.36
N GLU A 166 4.75 -5.05 15.70
CA GLU A 166 5.24 -3.98 16.57
C GLU A 166 6.67 -3.57 16.26
N LYS A 167 7.54 -4.55 15.98
CA LYS A 167 8.93 -4.28 15.57
C LYS A 167 9.00 -3.54 14.22
N ALA A 168 8.11 -3.85 13.28
CA ALA A 168 8.02 -3.12 12.02
C ALA A 168 7.53 -1.68 12.24
N LEU A 169 6.47 -1.51 13.06
CA LEU A 169 5.95 -0.20 13.43
C LEU A 169 6.99 0.69 14.11
N GLU A 170 7.75 0.15 15.07
CA GLU A 170 8.82 0.88 15.77
C GLU A 170 9.81 1.50 14.77
N LYS A 171 10.24 0.74 13.77
CA LYS A 171 11.16 1.24 12.74
C LYS A 171 10.53 2.32 11.88
N LEU A 172 9.30 2.11 11.42
CA LEU A 172 8.62 3.01 10.50
C LEU A 172 8.17 4.31 11.16
N LEU A 173 7.75 4.26 12.43
CA LEU A 173 7.41 5.46 13.22
C LEU A 173 8.60 6.37 13.47
N ALA A 174 9.83 5.89 13.31
CA ALA A 174 11.05 6.69 13.37
C ALA A 174 11.38 7.41 12.04
N THR A 175 10.56 7.23 11.00
CA THR A 175 10.72 7.85 9.67
C THR A 175 9.71 8.97 9.47
N ASP A 176 9.90 9.76 8.41
CA ASP A 176 8.96 10.81 8.01
C ASP A 176 7.83 10.32 7.08
N ALA A 177 7.82 9.05 6.69
CA ALA A 177 6.83 8.49 5.80
C ALA A 177 5.43 8.40 6.42
N PHE A 178 4.41 8.44 5.57
CA PHE A 178 3.00 8.36 5.96
C PHE A 178 2.49 6.93 5.85
N PHE A 179 1.64 6.51 6.78
CA PHE A 179 0.95 5.22 6.66
C PHE A 179 -0.31 5.38 5.81
N GLU A 180 -0.42 4.55 4.78
CA GLU A 180 -1.60 4.52 3.94
C GLU A 180 -2.79 3.89 4.68
N ILE A 181 -3.95 4.59 4.70
CA ILE A 181 -5.23 3.94 4.95
C ILE A 181 -5.78 3.52 3.58
N ASN A 182 -5.75 2.24 3.28
CA ASN A 182 -6.04 1.68 1.96
C ASN A 182 -7.37 0.92 1.97
N THR A 183 -8.29 1.31 1.09
CA THR A 183 -9.63 0.69 0.98
C THR A 183 -9.75 -0.31 -0.18
N GLY A 184 -8.69 -0.56 -0.93
CA GLY A 184 -8.71 -1.38 -2.13
C GLY A 184 -9.17 -2.81 -1.91
N ALA A 185 -8.74 -3.48 -0.82
CA ALA A 185 -9.20 -4.82 -0.49
C ALA A 185 -10.70 -4.88 -0.16
N MET A 186 -11.27 -3.79 0.39
CA MET A 186 -12.70 -3.68 0.64
C MET A 186 -13.49 -3.62 -0.67
N SER A 187 -13.07 -2.77 -1.60
CA SER A 187 -13.73 -2.60 -2.91
C SER A 187 -13.72 -3.89 -3.74
N ARG A 188 -12.67 -4.72 -3.57
CA ARG A 188 -12.51 -6.04 -4.19
C ARG A 188 -13.15 -7.18 -3.38
N GLY A 189 -13.77 -6.85 -2.24
CA GLY A 189 -14.52 -7.79 -1.40
C GLY A 189 -13.64 -8.80 -0.65
N TYR A 190 -12.37 -8.55 -0.45
CA TYR A 190 -11.49 -9.39 0.37
C TYR A 190 -11.63 -9.10 1.85
N ARG A 191 -11.87 -7.85 2.22
CA ARG A 191 -11.99 -7.37 3.61
C ARG A 191 -13.23 -6.52 3.80
N THR A 192 -13.67 -6.39 5.06
CA THR A 192 -14.75 -5.49 5.49
C THR A 192 -14.20 -4.19 6.10
N SER A 193 -12.89 -4.12 6.34
CA SER A 193 -12.18 -2.97 6.90
C SER A 193 -10.96 -2.60 6.05
N PRO A 194 -10.48 -1.34 6.10
CA PRO A 194 -9.27 -0.93 5.37
C PRO A 194 -7.99 -1.56 5.93
N TYR A 195 -6.88 -1.38 5.21
CA TYR A 195 -5.54 -1.47 5.79
C TYR A 195 -5.14 -0.11 6.35
N PRO A 196 -4.34 -0.08 7.42
CA PRO A 196 -4.13 -1.17 8.34
C PRO A 196 -5.38 -1.48 9.18
N SER A 197 -5.40 -2.65 9.80
CA SER A 197 -6.48 -3.02 10.74
C SER A 197 -6.57 -2.02 11.90
N ALA A 198 -7.75 -1.91 12.53
CA ALA A 198 -8.04 -0.93 13.57
C ALA A 198 -6.99 -0.91 14.70
N ASP A 199 -6.62 -2.09 15.21
CA ASP A 199 -5.64 -2.22 16.28
C ASP A 199 -4.26 -1.67 15.89
N ILE A 200 -3.85 -1.88 14.63
CA ILE A 200 -2.59 -1.35 14.09
C ILE A 200 -2.71 0.16 13.87
N LEU A 201 -3.82 0.62 13.31
CA LEU A 201 -4.05 2.05 13.07
C LEU A 201 -4.02 2.87 14.36
N CYS A 202 -4.62 2.35 15.44
CA CYS A 202 -4.56 2.99 16.75
C CYS A 202 -3.12 3.02 17.30
N LYS A 203 -2.32 1.93 17.11
CA LYS A 203 -0.89 1.93 17.50
C LYS A 203 -0.07 2.95 16.70
N ILE A 204 -0.36 3.13 15.41
CA ILE A 204 0.27 4.18 14.58
C ILE A 204 -0.02 5.55 15.18
N LYS A 205 -1.27 5.80 15.57
CA LYS A 205 -1.67 7.06 16.24
C LYS A 205 -0.94 7.28 17.56
N ASP A 206 -0.90 6.26 18.39
CA ASP A 206 -0.24 6.32 19.71
C ASP A 206 1.28 6.57 19.59
N GLY A 207 1.89 6.05 18.51
CA GLY A 207 3.28 6.26 18.19
C GLY A 207 3.58 7.60 17.46
N GLY A 208 2.56 8.45 17.24
CA GLY A 208 2.73 9.74 16.57
C GLY A 208 2.85 9.67 15.06
N GLY A 209 2.53 8.53 14.46
CA GLY A 209 2.55 8.36 13.00
C GLY A 209 1.49 9.22 12.30
N ARG A 210 1.75 9.56 11.04
CA ARG A 210 0.86 10.31 10.17
C ARG A 210 0.23 9.39 9.14
N ILE A 211 -0.97 9.72 8.67
CA ILE A 211 -1.77 8.87 7.77
C ILE A 211 -2.15 9.61 6.50
N ILE A 212 -2.30 8.87 5.40
CA ILE A 212 -2.86 9.34 4.13
C ILE A 212 -3.93 8.35 3.65
N LEU A 213 -5.00 8.85 3.02
CA LEU A 213 -6.09 8.01 2.51
C LEU A 213 -5.87 7.66 1.05
N SER A 214 -6.07 6.38 0.71
CA SER A 214 -5.98 5.87 -0.66
C SER A 214 -7.04 4.81 -0.93
N SER A 215 -7.57 4.82 -2.15
CA SER A 215 -8.53 3.79 -2.59
C SER A 215 -7.86 2.57 -3.19
N ASP A 216 -6.63 2.67 -3.65
CA ASP A 216 -5.95 1.61 -4.42
C ASP A 216 -6.91 1.03 -5.49
N SER A 217 -7.55 1.96 -6.21
CA SER A 217 -8.67 1.63 -7.10
C SER A 217 -8.18 1.23 -8.47
N HIS A 218 -8.68 0.09 -8.95
CA HIS A 218 -8.45 -0.40 -10.31
C HIS A 218 -9.68 -0.20 -11.22
N SER A 219 -10.72 0.51 -10.74
CA SER A 219 -11.96 0.75 -11.46
C SER A 219 -12.47 2.17 -11.22
N VAL A 220 -13.14 2.75 -12.22
CA VAL A 220 -13.75 4.08 -12.15
C VAL A 220 -14.85 4.18 -11.08
N ASP A 221 -15.46 3.06 -10.72
CA ASP A 221 -16.59 3.01 -9.79
C ASP A 221 -16.14 2.93 -8.33
N THR A 222 -14.88 2.62 -8.07
CA THR A 222 -14.35 2.36 -6.73
C THR A 222 -13.35 3.42 -6.23
N LEU A 223 -13.27 4.58 -6.90
CA LEU A 223 -12.31 5.64 -6.58
C LEU A 223 -12.43 6.18 -5.15
N ASP A 224 -13.63 6.23 -4.59
CA ASP A 224 -13.94 6.72 -3.24
C ASP A 224 -14.52 5.62 -2.33
N TYR A 225 -14.39 4.36 -2.75
CA TYR A 225 -15.00 3.25 -2.03
C TYR A 225 -14.47 3.15 -0.60
N GLY A 226 -15.38 3.22 0.37
CA GLY A 226 -15.06 3.03 1.78
C GLY A 226 -14.35 4.21 2.47
N PHE A 227 -14.21 5.36 1.81
CA PHE A 227 -13.53 6.54 2.38
C PHE A 227 -14.18 7.02 3.67
N ASP A 228 -15.52 7.14 3.72
CA ASP A 228 -16.23 7.54 4.95
C ASP A 228 -15.95 6.58 6.10
N MET A 229 -15.91 5.28 5.83
CA MET A 229 -15.59 4.26 6.84
C MET A 229 -14.15 4.37 7.31
N ALA A 230 -13.21 4.57 6.38
CA ALA A 230 -11.79 4.73 6.67
C ALA A 230 -11.53 5.99 7.53
N LEU A 231 -12.13 7.12 7.17
CA LEU A 231 -12.01 8.37 7.94
C LEU A 231 -12.66 8.27 9.32
N LYS A 232 -13.82 7.59 9.41
CA LYS A 232 -14.47 7.32 10.70
C LYS A 232 -13.56 6.47 11.60
N LEU A 233 -12.97 5.40 11.06
CA LEU A 233 -12.02 4.55 11.79
C LEU A 233 -10.79 5.34 12.25
N ALA A 234 -10.22 6.19 11.41
CA ALA A 234 -9.11 7.04 11.77
C ALA A 234 -9.46 7.97 12.95
N ARG A 235 -10.65 8.57 12.94
CA ARG A 235 -11.12 9.40 14.07
C ARG A 235 -11.36 8.59 15.34
N GLU A 236 -11.88 7.38 15.24
CA GLU A 236 -12.08 6.48 16.39
C GLU A 236 -10.74 6.11 17.04
N CYS A 237 -9.66 5.97 16.25
CA CYS A 237 -8.28 5.83 16.75
C CYS A 237 -7.66 7.15 17.22
N GLY A 238 -8.35 8.29 17.11
CA GLY A 238 -7.90 9.59 17.64
C GLY A 238 -7.15 10.48 16.65
N PHE A 239 -7.09 10.13 15.36
CA PHE A 239 -6.56 11.05 14.34
C PHE A 239 -7.51 12.24 14.15
N LYS A 240 -6.94 13.43 14.05
CA LYS A 240 -7.67 14.67 13.78
C LYS A 240 -7.39 15.20 12.38
N THR A 241 -6.27 14.81 11.81
CA THR A 241 -5.78 15.21 10.49
C THR A 241 -5.37 14.00 9.67
N ILE A 242 -5.39 14.17 8.35
CA ILE A 242 -4.76 13.28 7.38
C ILE A 242 -3.79 14.09 6.52
N MET A 243 -2.82 13.39 5.93
CA MET A 243 -1.99 13.99 4.90
C MET A 243 -2.74 14.07 3.59
N THR A 244 -2.55 15.15 2.87
CA THR A 244 -3.04 15.41 1.52
C THR A 244 -1.94 16.09 0.71
N VAL A 245 -2.26 16.55 -0.50
CA VAL A 245 -1.32 17.27 -1.34
C VAL A 245 -1.89 18.65 -1.66
N ASP A 246 -1.14 19.71 -1.38
CA ASP A 246 -1.54 21.10 -1.64
C ASP A 246 -1.47 21.45 -3.14
N ASP A 247 -1.95 22.63 -3.51
CA ASP A 247 -1.96 23.15 -4.89
C ASP A 247 -0.57 23.19 -5.56
N ARG A 248 0.49 23.16 -4.76
CA ARG A 248 1.89 23.16 -5.23
C ARG A 248 2.45 21.75 -5.41
N GLY A 249 1.68 20.71 -5.08
CA GLY A 249 2.12 19.32 -5.12
C GLY A 249 2.93 18.92 -3.89
N GLN A 250 2.83 19.65 -2.78
CA GLN A 250 3.52 19.35 -1.53
C GLN A 250 2.56 18.66 -0.55
N PHE A 251 3.08 17.74 0.24
CA PHE A 251 2.29 17.12 1.30
C PHE A 251 1.96 18.17 2.39
N ASP A 252 0.69 18.21 2.79
CA ASP A 252 0.15 19.10 3.82
C ASP A 252 -0.87 18.35 4.69
N GLU A 253 -1.18 18.89 5.87
CA GLU A 253 -2.16 18.30 6.76
C GLU A 253 -3.55 18.92 6.58
N GLU A 254 -4.56 18.06 6.45
CA GLU A 254 -5.96 18.47 6.40
C GLU A 254 -6.75 17.89 7.57
N VAL A 255 -7.67 18.70 8.13
CA VAL A 255 -8.57 18.27 9.21
C VAL A 255 -9.59 17.26 8.67
N ILE A 256 -9.71 16.11 9.32
CA ILE A 256 -10.72 15.11 8.98
C ILE A 256 -12.12 15.66 9.27
N ARG A 257 -12.89 15.91 8.21
CA ARG A 257 -14.31 16.28 8.26
C ARG A 257 -15.17 15.08 7.92
N LEU A 258 -16.28 14.90 8.62
CA LEU A 258 -17.31 13.92 8.31
C LEU A 258 -18.62 14.61 8.04
#